data_155cbe0b5b4ae1fd2b17f64d16de1da4
#
_entry.id   155cbe0b5b4ae1fd2b17f64d16de1da4
#
_cell.length_a   1.000
_cell.length_b   1.000
_cell.length_c   1.000
_cell.angle_alpha   90.00
_cell.angle_beta   90.00
_cell.angle_gamma   90.00
#
_symmetry.space_group_name_H-M   'P 1'
#
loop_
_entity.id
_entity.type
_entity.pdbx_description
1 polymer ?
#
loop_
_entity_poly.entity_id
_entity_poly.type
_entity_poly.pdbx_seq_one_letter_code
_entity_poly.pdbx_strand_id
1 'polypeptide(L)'
;TIATPTITHLEMARACLSHRVPCLIEKPLAKDPQEARQIVELSREHKTLVQVGHIERFNPAVRAVDRLKMSPRFIEVTRISPLTFRSIDVGVVLDMMIHDIDIVLKLSGSKVSRVDAIGVSIIGNVEDVCNARLEFENGCVANLTASRVALKTERKLRVFSPDAYVSLDYQKKYGIIAQKSGNLDAIRNAVGKIRR
;
A
#
# COMPACT_ATOMS: atom_id res chain seq x y z
N THR A 1 -10.78 -0.29 -20.26
CA THR A 1 -10.35 -0.96 -19.00
C THR A 1 -9.94 -2.38 -19.32
N ILE A 2 -8.79 -2.80 -18.79
CA ILE A 2 -8.28 -4.18 -18.85
C ILE A 2 -8.46 -4.77 -17.46
N ALA A 3 -9.38 -5.74 -17.34
CA ALA A 3 -9.72 -6.45 -16.10
C ALA A 3 -9.76 -7.97 -16.37
N THR A 4 -8.85 -8.43 -17.20
CA THR A 4 -8.63 -9.82 -17.57
C THR A 4 -7.70 -10.49 -16.54
N PRO A 5 -7.43 -11.80 -16.62
CA PRO A 5 -6.38 -12.41 -15.81
C PRO A 5 -5.01 -11.73 -16.02
N THR A 6 -4.24 -11.56 -14.96
CA THR A 6 -2.98 -10.80 -14.96
C THR A 6 -1.99 -11.24 -16.04
N ILE A 7 -1.97 -12.55 -16.34
CA ILE A 7 -1.09 -13.12 -17.38
C ILE A 7 -1.35 -12.59 -18.79
N THR A 8 -2.53 -11.98 -19.04
CA THR A 8 -2.90 -11.41 -20.34
C THR A 8 -2.76 -9.89 -20.40
N HIS A 9 -2.40 -9.22 -19.29
CA HIS A 9 -2.36 -7.76 -19.22
C HIS A 9 -1.41 -7.15 -20.25
N LEU A 10 -0.20 -7.72 -20.41
CA LEU A 10 0.77 -7.22 -21.39
C LEU A 10 0.25 -7.30 -22.81
N GLU A 11 -0.35 -8.43 -23.19
CA GLU A 11 -0.92 -8.63 -24.53
C GLU A 11 -2.03 -7.62 -24.82
N MET A 12 -2.98 -7.51 -23.90
CA MET A 12 -4.10 -6.56 -24.02
C MET A 12 -3.62 -5.12 -24.04
N ALA A 13 -2.66 -4.77 -23.20
CA ALA A 13 -2.06 -3.43 -23.19
C ALA A 13 -1.37 -3.13 -24.52
N ARG A 14 -0.60 -4.08 -25.06
CA ARG A 14 0.06 -3.94 -26.38
C ARG A 14 -0.96 -3.67 -27.48
N ALA A 15 -2.04 -4.45 -27.54
CA ALA A 15 -3.09 -4.27 -28.54
C ALA A 15 -3.74 -2.89 -28.44
N CYS A 16 -4.03 -2.40 -27.24
CA CYS A 16 -4.63 -1.08 -27.06
C CYS A 16 -3.64 0.07 -27.38
N LEU A 17 -2.41 -0.03 -26.86
CA LEU A 17 -1.42 1.04 -26.99
C LEU A 17 -0.93 1.22 -28.42
N SER A 18 -0.80 0.14 -29.22
CA SER A 18 -0.48 0.23 -30.64
C SER A 18 -1.51 1.03 -31.44
N HIS A 19 -2.76 1.03 -30.99
CA HIS A 19 -3.83 1.84 -31.55
C HIS A 19 -4.02 3.20 -30.83
N ARG A 20 -3.09 3.57 -29.94
CA ARG A 20 -3.14 4.80 -29.13
C ARG A 20 -4.42 4.94 -28.29
N VAL A 21 -4.92 3.80 -27.78
CA VAL A 21 -6.07 3.77 -26.88
C VAL A 21 -5.58 3.79 -25.42
N PRO A 22 -5.90 4.82 -24.61
CA PRO A 22 -5.54 4.86 -23.20
C PRO A 22 -6.11 3.68 -22.42
N CYS A 23 -5.33 3.15 -21.46
CA CYS A 23 -5.69 1.97 -20.71
C CYS A 23 -5.77 2.24 -19.22
N LEU A 24 -6.85 1.78 -18.58
CA LEU A 24 -6.90 1.49 -17.15
C LEU A 24 -6.71 -0.03 -16.99
N ILE A 25 -5.63 -0.43 -16.34
CA ILE A 25 -5.27 -1.84 -16.15
C ILE A 25 -5.41 -2.20 -14.67
N GLU A 26 -6.10 -3.29 -14.37
CA GLU A 26 -6.25 -3.78 -12.99
C GLU A 26 -4.90 -4.17 -12.37
N LYS A 27 -4.87 -4.14 -11.05
CA LYS A 27 -3.72 -4.62 -10.27
C LYS A 27 -3.67 -6.18 -10.25
N PRO A 28 -2.47 -6.76 -10.20
CA PRO A 28 -1.17 -6.15 -10.45
C PRO A 28 -1.03 -5.76 -11.93
N LEU A 29 -0.20 -4.75 -12.23
CA LEU A 29 -0.01 -4.27 -13.61
C LEU A 29 0.38 -5.38 -14.58
N ALA A 30 1.21 -6.32 -14.12
CA ALA A 30 1.67 -7.49 -14.86
C ALA A 30 2.04 -8.60 -13.87
N LYS A 31 2.29 -9.80 -14.38
CA LYS A 31 2.68 -10.94 -13.54
C LYS A 31 4.09 -10.81 -12.96
N ASP A 32 4.97 -10.06 -13.62
CA ASP A 32 6.35 -9.84 -13.21
C ASP A 32 6.86 -8.42 -13.57
N PRO A 33 8.00 -7.97 -12.98
CA PRO A 33 8.56 -6.65 -13.24
C PRO A 33 9.03 -6.43 -14.68
N GLN A 34 9.35 -7.48 -15.44
CA GLN A 34 9.81 -7.34 -16.83
C GLN A 34 8.63 -6.98 -17.73
N GLU A 35 7.51 -7.68 -17.62
CA GLU A 35 6.27 -7.34 -18.32
C GLU A 35 5.76 -5.95 -17.93
N ALA A 36 5.83 -5.58 -16.65
CA ALA A 36 5.45 -4.25 -16.20
C ALA A 36 6.29 -3.15 -16.88
N ARG A 37 7.61 -3.35 -17.01
CA ARG A 37 8.50 -2.44 -17.76
C ARG A 37 8.11 -2.34 -19.22
N GLN A 38 7.80 -3.46 -19.88
CA GLN A 38 7.35 -3.44 -21.28
C GLN A 38 6.06 -2.63 -21.47
N ILE A 39 5.10 -2.73 -20.55
CA ILE A 39 3.89 -1.90 -20.61
C ILE A 39 4.24 -0.41 -20.49
N VAL A 40 5.15 -0.05 -19.60
CA VAL A 40 5.61 1.34 -19.43
C VAL A 40 6.34 1.83 -20.69
N GLU A 41 7.18 1.01 -21.31
CA GLU A 41 7.89 1.34 -22.55
C GLU A 41 6.91 1.55 -23.70
N LEU A 42 5.97 0.65 -23.88
CA LEU A 42 4.90 0.78 -24.89
C LEU A 42 4.08 2.06 -24.69
N SER A 43 3.73 2.39 -23.44
CA SER A 43 3.04 3.63 -23.11
C SER A 43 3.83 4.87 -23.53
N ARG A 44 5.15 4.88 -23.32
CA ARG A 44 6.05 5.97 -23.72
C ARG A 44 6.21 6.06 -25.24
N GLU A 45 6.47 4.93 -25.88
CA GLU A 45 6.63 4.82 -27.35
C GLU A 45 5.42 5.37 -28.09
N HIS A 46 4.24 4.91 -27.71
CA HIS A 46 2.98 5.32 -28.33
C HIS A 46 2.42 6.64 -27.78
N LYS A 47 3.10 7.27 -26.78
CA LYS A 47 2.66 8.49 -26.08
C LYS A 47 1.22 8.38 -25.58
N THR A 48 0.86 7.22 -25.04
CA THR A 48 -0.51 6.88 -24.66
C THR A 48 -0.56 6.55 -23.17
N LEU A 49 -1.53 7.12 -22.46
CA LEU A 49 -1.69 6.98 -21.02
C LEU A 49 -2.02 5.54 -20.62
N VAL A 50 -1.29 5.06 -19.62
CA VAL A 50 -1.63 3.86 -18.84
C VAL A 50 -1.82 4.24 -17.40
N GLN A 51 -2.95 3.83 -16.81
CA GLN A 51 -3.26 3.99 -15.39
C GLN A 51 -3.44 2.61 -14.77
N VAL A 52 -2.84 2.39 -13.60
CA VAL A 52 -3.03 1.15 -12.84
C VAL A 52 -4.21 1.30 -11.88
N GLY A 53 -5.01 0.25 -11.74
CA GLY A 53 -6.22 0.19 -10.91
C GLY A 53 -5.96 0.14 -9.40
N HIS A 54 -5.11 1.01 -8.86
CA HIS A 54 -4.89 1.14 -7.41
C HIS A 54 -6.06 1.88 -6.74
N ILE A 55 -7.22 1.24 -6.70
CA ILE A 55 -8.48 1.84 -6.24
C ILE A 55 -8.48 2.27 -4.77
N GLU A 56 -7.64 1.64 -3.92
CA GLU A 56 -7.52 2.01 -2.51
C GLU A 56 -7.04 3.46 -2.29
N ARG A 57 -6.36 4.07 -3.27
CA ARG A 57 -6.04 5.51 -3.26
C ARG A 57 -7.28 6.41 -3.17
N PHE A 58 -8.41 5.93 -3.64
CA PHE A 58 -9.68 6.67 -3.67
C PHE A 58 -10.56 6.37 -2.45
N ASN A 59 -10.12 5.47 -1.58
CA ASN A 59 -10.81 5.20 -0.32
C ASN A 59 -10.92 6.52 0.48
N PRO A 60 -12.13 6.90 0.94
CA PRO A 60 -12.34 8.16 1.66
C PRO A 60 -11.43 8.32 2.88
N ALA A 61 -11.14 7.23 3.60
CA ALA A 61 -10.23 7.25 4.76
C ALA A 61 -8.79 7.59 4.35
N VAL A 62 -8.28 6.99 3.26
CA VAL A 62 -6.94 7.30 2.73
C VAL A 62 -6.87 8.75 2.25
N ARG A 63 -7.90 9.22 1.54
CA ARG A 63 -7.99 10.62 1.09
C ARG A 63 -8.04 11.62 2.24
N ALA A 64 -8.65 11.25 3.35
CA ALA A 64 -8.67 12.09 4.54
C ALA A 64 -7.26 12.25 5.14
N VAL A 65 -6.47 11.17 5.22
CA VAL A 65 -5.08 11.20 5.68
C VAL A 65 -4.18 12.01 4.75
N ASP A 66 -4.33 11.83 3.44
CA ASP A 66 -3.56 12.55 2.41
C ASP A 66 -3.73 14.08 2.53
N ARG A 67 -4.93 14.55 2.90
CA ARG A 67 -5.23 15.98 3.12
C ARG A 67 -4.51 16.59 4.33
N LEU A 68 -4.08 15.77 5.29
CA LEU A 68 -3.39 16.26 6.49
C LEU A 68 -1.97 16.73 6.22
N LYS A 69 -1.40 16.44 5.04
CA LYS A 69 -0.03 16.82 4.62
C LYS A 69 1.02 16.50 5.70
N MET A 70 0.90 15.32 6.31
CA MET A 70 1.81 14.89 7.36
C MET A 70 3.20 14.54 6.79
N SER A 71 4.21 14.57 7.66
CA SER A 71 5.54 14.02 7.38
C SER A 71 5.72 12.73 8.19
N PRO A 72 5.31 11.57 7.68
CA PRO A 72 5.38 10.33 8.42
C PRO A 72 6.81 9.98 8.81
N ARG A 73 6.99 9.52 10.05
CA ARG A 73 8.24 8.90 10.53
C ARG A 73 8.12 7.40 10.61
N PHE A 74 6.92 6.92 10.91
CA PHE A 74 6.64 5.50 10.95
C PHE A 74 5.23 5.22 10.42
N ILE A 75 5.11 4.19 9.61
CA ILE A 75 3.84 3.71 9.07
C ILE A 75 3.71 2.22 9.40
N GLU A 76 2.57 1.80 9.88
CA GLU A 76 2.27 0.42 10.17
C GLU A 76 0.99 0.00 9.44
N VAL A 77 1.05 -1.09 8.69
CA VAL A 77 -0.09 -1.60 7.95
C VAL A 77 -0.29 -3.08 8.23
N THR A 78 -1.53 -3.44 8.51
CA THR A 78 -1.95 -4.83 8.69
C THR A 78 -3.12 -5.12 7.76
N ARG A 79 -2.97 -6.13 6.89
CA ARG A 79 -4.01 -6.63 6.00
C ARG A 79 -4.11 -8.14 6.14
N ILE A 80 -5.11 -8.58 6.85
CA ILE A 80 -5.34 -9.98 7.17
C ILE A 80 -6.75 -10.36 6.72
N SER A 81 -6.90 -11.52 6.09
CA SER A 81 -8.20 -12.07 5.70
C SER A 81 -8.24 -13.59 5.85
N PRO A 82 -9.43 -14.17 6.00
CA PRO A 82 -9.62 -15.60 5.79
C PRO A 82 -9.24 -16.00 4.36
N LEU A 83 -8.82 -17.24 4.20
CA LEU A 83 -8.55 -17.83 2.89
C LEU A 83 -9.79 -17.79 2.01
N THR A 84 -9.60 -17.34 0.79
CA THR A 84 -10.59 -17.47 -0.29
C THR A 84 -9.99 -18.25 -1.44
N PHE A 85 -10.76 -19.14 -2.07
CA PHE A 85 -10.25 -19.99 -3.16
C PHE A 85 -9.98 -19.23 -4.47
N ARG A 86 -10.22 -17.92 -4.51
CA ARG A 86 -10.09 -17.10 -5.74
C ARG A 86 -8.66 -16.75 -6.14
N SER A 87 -7.70 -16.78 -5.21
CA SER A 87 -6.34 -16.26 -5.43
C SER A 87 -5.27 -17.17 -4.85
N ILE A 88 -5.49 -18.51 -4.88
CA ILE A 88 -4.53 -19.48 -4.33
C ILE A 88 -3.23 -19.54 -5.16
N ASP A 89 -3.33 -19.23 -6.44
CA ASP A 89 -2.25 -19.22 -7.42
C ASP A 89 -1.38 -17.98 -7.37
N VAL A 90 -1.81 -16.93 -6.67
CA VAL A 90 -1.10 -15.66 -6.53
C VAL A 90 -0.69 -15.44 -5.08
N GLY A 91 0.56 -15.06 -4.85
CA GLY A 91 1.08 -14.76 -3.51
C GLY A 91 0.40 -13.56 -2.85
N VAL A 92 0.38 -13.56 -1.52
CA VAL A 92 -0.29 -12.53 -0.72
C VAL A 92 0.27 -11.11 -0.95
N VAL A 93 1.51 -11.01 -1.44
CA VAL A 93 2.13 -9.72 -1.78
C VAL A 93 1.41 -9.08 -2.96
N LEU A 94 1.29 -9.80 -4.07
CA LEU A 94 0.65 -9.29 -5.29
C LEU A 94 -0.88 -9.25 -5.22
N ASP A 95 -1.49 -10.08 -4.39
CA ASP A 95 -2.94 -10.06 -4.21
C ASP A 95 -3.39 -8.99 -3.20
N MET A 96 -2.74 -8.93 -2.04
CA MET A 96 -3.20 -8.13 -0.90
C MET A 96 -2.28 -6.96 -0.56
N MET A 97 -0.98 -7.23 -0.31
CA MET A 97 -0.03 -6.22 0.17
C MET A 97 0.22 -5.09 -0.83
N ILE A 98 0.06 -5.35 -2.12
CA ILE A 98 0.25 -4.37 -3.20
C ILE A 98 -0.58 -3.09 -3.00
N HIS A 99 -1.78 -3.20 -2.44
CA HIS A 99 -2.61 -2.04 -2.12
C HIS A 99 -1.99 -1.17 -1.03
N ASP A 100 -1.41 -1.82 -0.03
CA ASP A 100 -0.79 -1.15 1.12
C ASP A 100 0.57 -0.58 0.76
N ILE A 101 1.35 -1.28 -0.07
CA ILE A 101 2.59 -0.76 -0.65
C ILE A 101 2.33 0.53 -1.39
N ASP A 102 1.31 0.57 -2.25
CA ASP A 102 0.93 1.76 -3.01
C ASP A 102 0.57 2.96 -2.12
N ILE A 103 -0.21 2.71 -1.05
CA ILE A 103 -0.57 3.75 -0.08
C ILE A 103 0.65 4.25 0.70
N VAL A 104 1.51 3.34 1.16
CA VAL A 104 2.71 3.66 1.93
C VAL A 104 3.70 4.48 1.09
N LEU A 105 3.93 4.10 -0.18
CA LEU A 105 4.75 4.87 -1.12
C LEU A 105 4.20 6.30 -1.31
N LYS A 106 2.89 6.43 -1.43
CA LYS A 106 2.23 7.73 -1.56
C LYS A 106 2.38 8.57 -0.29
N LEU A 107 2.13 8.00 0.88
CA LEU A 107 2.17 8.73 2.15
C LEU A 107 3.58 9.12 2.57
N SER A 108 4.59 8.27 2.30
CA SER A 108 5.99 8.59 2.58
C SER A 108 6.52 9.73 1.72
N GLY A 109 6.04 9.84 0.48
CA GLY A 109 6.47 10.85 -0.50
C GLY A 109 7.96 10.79 -0.84
N SER A 110 8.63 9.65 -0.60
CA SER A 110 10.06 9.45 -0.75
C SER A 110 10.37 8.12 -1.43
N LYS A 111 11.58 7.97 -1.95
CA LYS A 111 12.05 6.73 -2.53
C LYS A 111 12.39 5.72 -1.43
N VAL A 112 12.15 4.44 -1.73
CA VAL A 112 12.59 3.34 -0.87
C VAL A 112 14.10 3.18 -1.00
N SER A 113 14.81 3.17 0.12
CA SER A 113 16.27 2.96 0.20
C SER A 113 16.60 1.51 0.54
N ARG A 114 15.74 0.83 1.31
CA ARG A 114 15.96 -0.56 1.74
C ARG A 114 14.64 -1.30 1.90
N VAL A 115 14.68 -2.60 1.57
CA VAL A 115 13.57 -3.54 1.76
C VAL A 115 14.10 -4.77 2.51
N ASP A 116 13.49 -5.10 3.64
CA ASP A 116 13.66 -6.37 4.33
C ASP A 116 12.29 -7.07 4.34
N ALA A 117 12.19 -8.25 3.76
CA ALA A 117 10.92 -8.96 3.68
C ALA A 117 11.09 -10.47 3.84
N ILE A 118 10.07 -11.07 4.43
CA ILE A 118 9.96 -12.52 4.55
C ILE A 118 8.55 -12.95 4.13
N GLY A 119 8.47 -13.93 3.23
CA GLY A 119 7.24 -14.59 2.82
C GLY A 119 7.26 -16.06 3.22
N VAL A 120 6.12 -16.56 3.67
CA VAL A 120 5.96 -17.94 4.11
C VAL A 120 4.76 -18.58 3.44
N SER A 121 4.98 -19.72 2.79
CA SER A 121 3.92 -20.60 2.25
C SER A 121 3.45 -21.54 3.36
N ILE A 122 2.15 -21.57 3.61
CA ILE A 122 1.51 -22.42 4.63
C ILE A 122 0.60 -23.45 3.98
N ILE A 123 -0.17 -23.03 2.97
CA ILE A 123 -1.22 -23.84 2.35
C ILE A 123 -0.83 -24.24 0.91
N GLY A 124 -0.25 -23.31 0.16
CA GLY A 124 0.05 -23.50 -1.27
C GLY A 124 1.54 -23.47 -1.60
N ASN A 125 1.84 -23.16 -2.85
CA ASN A 125 3.21 -23.05 -3.39
C ASN A 125 3.71 -21.59 -3.45
N VAL A 126 2.89 -20.63 -3.03
CA VAL A 126 3.21 -19.20 -2.99
C VAL A 126 3.01 -18.68 -1.57
N GLU A 127 3.54 -17.52 -1.25
CA GLU A 127 3.45 -16.99 0.11
C GLU A 127 2.01 -16.68 0.51
N ASP A 128 1.62 -17.22 1.68
CA ASP A 128 0.31 -17.01 2.33
C ASP A 128 0.38 -15.95 3.41
N VAL A 129 1.58 -15.71 3.93
CA VAL A 129 1.90 -14.69 4.92
C VAL A 129 3.13 -13.96 4.48
N CYS A 130 3.13 -12.64 4.57
CA CYS A 130 4.30 -11.82 4.31
C CYS A 130 4.41 -10.70 5.34
N ASN A 131 5.63 -10.47 5.81
CA ASN A 131 6.01 -9.29 6.58
C ASN A 131 7.11 -8.56 5.83
N ALA A 132 6.94 -7.25 5.63
CA ALA A 132 7.90 -6.42 4.92
C ALA A 132 8.17 -5.13 5.72
N ARG A 133 9.46 -4.77 5.78
CA ARG A 133 9.94 -3.49 6.29
C ARG A 133 10.54 -2.69 5.15
N LEU A 134 10.03 -1.48 4.95
CA LEU A 134 10.53 -0.52 3.98
C LEU A 134 11.19 0.65 4.71
N GLU A 135 12.40 1.00 4.32
CA GLU A 135 13.08 2.20 4.75
C GLU A 135 13.14 3.20 3.59
N PHE A 136 12.91 4.47 3.87
CA PHE A 136 12.84 5.53 2.87
C PHE A 136 14.00 6.51 3.01
N GLU A 137 14.40 7.15 1.91
CA GLU A 137 15.49 8.13 1.89
C GLU A 137 15.26 9.32 2.84
N ASN A 138 14.00 9.68 3.13
CA ASN A 138 13.64 10.73 4.08
C ASN A 138 13.64 10.28 5.55
N GLY A 139 14.06 9.04 5.83
CA GLY A 139 14.10 8.45 7.17
C GLY A 139 12.76 7.91 7.69
N CYS A 140 11.70 7.95 6.86
CA CYS A 140 10.46 7.24 7.18
C CYS A 140 10.70 5.73 7.12
N VAL A 141 10.00 4.99 7.98
CA VAL A 141 10.01 3.53 7.99
C VAL A 141 8.58 3.02 7.93
N ALA A 142 8.34 1.97 7.15
CA ALA A 142 7.04 1.31 7.10
C ALA A 142 7.16 -0.18 7.37
N ASN A 143 6.28 -0.71 8.23
CA ASN A 143 6.09 -2.14 8.44
C ASN A 143 4.75 -2.55 7.84
N LEU A 144 4.78 -3.57 6.97
CA LEU A 144 3.59 -4.11 6.32
C LEU A 144 3.46 -5.58 6.67
N THR A 145 2.27 -5.98 7.08
CA THR A 145 1.93 -7.37 7.32
C THR A 145 0.71 -7.74 6.48
N ALA A 146 0.84 -8.77 5.65
CA ALA A 146 -0.26 -9.36 4.92
C ALA A 146 -0.37 -10.85 5.21
N SER A 147 -1.59 -11.34 5.42
CA SER A 147 -1.89 -12.75 5.62
C SER A 147 -3.25 -13.10 5.09
N ARG A 148 -3.35 -14.23 4.39
CA ARG A 148 -4.63 -14.83 4.02
C ARG A 148 -4.99 -16.05 4.87
N VAL A 149 -4.17 -16.36 5.89
CA VAL A 149 -4.39 -17.45 6.82
C VAL A 149 -4.85 -16.87 8.16
N ALA A 150 -6.15 -16.60 8.26
CA ALA A 150 -6.75 -16.05 9.47
C ALA A 150 -8.20 -16.43 9.61
N LEU A 151 -8.76 -16.28 10.81
CA LEU A 151 -10.18 -16.49 11.11
C LEU A 151 -11.00 -15.20 10.98
N LYS A 152 -10.34 -14.04 10.98
CA LYS A 152 -10.99 -12.72 10.93
C LYS A 152 -10.32 -11.82 9.91
N THR A 153 -11.08 -10.92 9.33
CA THR A 153 -10.54 -9.87 8.47
C THR A 153 -10.06 -8.70 9.33
N GLU A 154 -8.86 -8.21 9.05
CA GLU A 154 -8.32 -6.99 9.63
C GLU A 154 -7.66 -6.16 8.54
N ARG A 155 -8.03 -4.87 8.45
CA ARG A 155 -7.43 -3.91 7.51
C ARG A 155 -7.19 -2.61 8.23
N LYS A 156 -5.95 -2.41 8.71
CA LYS A 156 -5.57 -1.26 9.53
C LYS A 156 -4.38 -0.53 8.95
N LEU A 157 -4.38 0.78 9.06
CA LEU A 157 -3.25 1.66 8.80
C LEU A 157 -3.04 2.58 10.00
N ARG A 158 -1.80 2.67 10.47
CA ARG A 158 -1.37 3.66 11.47
C ARG A 158 -0.24 4.50 10.91
N VAL A 159 -0.34 5.80 11.07
CA VAL A 159 0.68 6.74 10.63
C VAL A 159 1.12 7.58 11.82
N PHE A 160 2.41 7.59 12.07
CA PHE A 160 3.04 8.35 13.15
C PHE A 160 3.89 9.46 12.53
N SER A 161 3.57 10.70 12.88
CA SER A 161 4.36 11.87 12.52
C SER A 161 4.64 12.73 13.75
N PRO A 162 5.59 13.68 13.69
CA PRO A 162 5.90 14.55 14.84
C PRO A 162 4.69 15.32 15.37
N ASP A 163 3.77 15.68 14.48
CA ASP A 163 2.65 16.57 14.78
C ASP A 163 1.28 15.88 14.79
N ALA A 164 1.21 14.63 14.33
CA ALA A 164 -0.05 13.92 14.25
C ALA A 164 0.13 12.39 14.33
N TYR A 165 -0.86 11.74 14.89
CA TYR A 165 -1.08 10.30 14.84
C TYR A 165 -2.39 10.02 14.13
N VAL A 166 -2.37 9.06 13.20
CA VAL A 166 -3.57 8.58 12.51
C VAL A 166 -3.69 7.08 12.70
N SER A 167 -4.88 6.62 13.00
CA SER A 167 -5.24 5.20 13.01
C SER A 167 -6.51 5.01 12.20
N LEU A 168 -6.45 4.19 11.15
CA LEU A 168 -7.58 3.83 10.30
C LEU A 168 -7.89 2.35 10.43
N ASP A 169 -9.18 2.05 10.51
CA ASP A 169 -9.73 0.70 10.31
C ASP A 169 -10.62 0.75 9.07
N TYR A 170 -10.12 0.22 7.96
CA TYR A 170 -10.83 0.24 6.67
C TYR A 170 -12.10 -0.61 6.68
N GLN A 171 -12.12 -1.67 7.49
CA GLN A 171 -13.28 -2.56 7.57
C GLN A 171 -14.43 -1.88 8.31
N LYS A 172 -14.12 -1.22 9.43
CA LYS A 172 -15.11 -0.47 10.21
C LYS A 172 -15.42 0.89 9.62
N LYS A 173 -14.70 1.32 8.56
CA LYS A 173 -14.78 2.66 7.97
C LYS A 173 -14.64 3.77 9.03
N TYR A 174 -13.76 3.54 9.98
CA TYR A 174 -13.52 4.39 11.13
C TYR A 174 -12.05 4.80 11.21
N GLY A 175 -11.80 6.02 11.68
CA GLY A 175 -10.46 6.51 11.90
C GLY A 175 -10.39 7.50 13.04
N ILE A 176 -9.24 7.52 13.70
CA ILE A 176 -8.87 8.50 14.73
C ILE A 176 -7.72 9.32 14.19
N ILE A 177 -7.81 10.63 14.34
CA ILE A 177 -6.74 11.58 14.07
C ILE A 177 -6.48 12.33 15.37
N ALA A 178 -5.29 12.17 15.93
CA ALA A 178 -4.81 12.96 17.06
C ALA A 178 -3.72 13.91 16.57
N GLN A 179 -3.93 15.21 16.73
CA GLN A 179 -2.95 16.24 16.39
C GLN A 179 -2.32 16.81 17.63
N LYS A 180 -1.03 17.13 17.56
CA LYS A 180 -0.34 17.83 18.64
C LYS A 180 -0.94 19.24 18.79
N SER A 181 -1.56 19.51 19.93
CA SER A 181 -1.99 20.88 20.29
C SER A 181 -0.88 21.56 21.09
N GLY A 182 -0.78 22.89 21.02
CA GLY A 182 0.21 23.65 21.78
C GLY A 182 0.17 23.42 23.31
N ASN A 183 -0.95 22.89 23.82
CA ASN A 183 -1.10 22.50 25.23
C ASN A 183 -0.36 21.19 25.61
N LEU A 184 0.01 20.32 24.67
CA LEU A 184 0.71 19.07 24.98
C LEU A 184 2.11 19.32 25.56
N ASP A 185 2.82 20.35 25.10
CA ASP A 185 4.13 20.71 25.64
C ASP A 185 4.00 21.32 27.06
N ALA A 186 2.93 22.05 27.33
CA ALA A 186 2.61 22.54 28.68
C ALA A 186 2.31 21.39 29.65
N ILE A 187 1.54 20.39 29.21
CA ILE A 187 1.24 19.18 30.00
C ILE A 187 2.51 18.35 30.24
N ARG A 188 3.35 18.16 29.22
CA ARG A 188 4.61 17.41 29.32
C ARG A 188 5.57 18.09 30.32
N ASN A 189 5.65 19.43 30.28
CA ASN A 189 6.45 20.22 31.20
C ASN A 189 5.90 20.18 32.64
N ALA A 190 4.56 20.14 32.80
CA ALA A 190 3.91 19.99 34.08
C ALA A 190 4.17 18.60 34.70
N VAL A 191 4.01 17.52 33.92
CA VAL A 191 4.31 16.13 34.35
C VAL A 191 5.81 15.93 34.66
N GLY A 192 6.70 16.57 33.91
CA GLY A 192 8.15 16.54 34.16
C GLY A 192 8.54 17.22 35.51
N LYS A 193 7.76 18.21 35.98
CA LYS A 193 7.94 18.87 37.28
C LYS A 193 7.43 18.05 38.46
N ILE A 194 6.46 17.17 38.27
CA ILE A 194 5.90 16.29 39.31
C ILE A 194 6.81 15.08 39.62
N ARG A 195 7.71 14.73 38.71
CA ARG A 195 8.65 13.61 38.88
C ARG A 195 10.03 13.98 39.43
N ARG A 196 10.21 15.20 39.90
CA ARG A 196 11.37 15.67 40.66
C ARG A 196 10.95 16.00 42.07
#